data_7ac25493e8fb10089f3e5c11ce0f54ba
#
_entry.id   7ac25493e8fb10089f3e5c11ce0f54ba
#
_cell.length_a   1.000
_cell.length_b   1.000
_cell.length_c   1.000
_cell.angle_alpha   90.00
_cell.angle_beta   90.00
_cell.angle_gamma   90.00
#
_symmetry.space_group_name_H-M   'P 1'
#
loop_
_entity.id
_entity.type
_entity.pdbx_description
1 polymer ?
#
loop_
_entity_poly.entity_id
_entity_poly.type
_entity_poly.pdbx_seq_one_letter_code
_entity_poly.pdbx_strand_id
1 'polypeptide(L)'
;IMCARKGLHMDKWKKIGLTVGIGTSAVAICHLINKAITYNATINNVTANPNTSYYDWKFGKIAYTKDGEGSPILLIHNLSSESSSYEWKRLIKPLAKEHTVYTLDLLGCGHSDKPNITYTTYMYTQLINDFVLNIIKKRVDVISSNDSSTLVLMSAIYNPLAYENIVLINP
;
A
#
# COMPACT_ATOMS: atom_id res chain seq x y z
N ILE A 1 -57.47 20.36 -43.28
CA ILE A 1 -56.01 20.25 -43.41
C ILE A 1 -55.50 19.49 -42.19
N MET A 2 -55.32 18.16 -42.37
CA MET A 2 -54.75 17.27 -41.31
C MET A 2 -53.24 17.24 -41.46
N CYS A 3 -52.53 17.81 -40.49
CA CYS A 3 -51.08 17.76 -40.42
C CYS A 3 -50.67 16.53 -39.62
N ALA A 4 -50.26 15.47 -40.33
CA ALA A 4 -49.74 14.23 -39.69
C ALA A 4 -48.37 14.46 -39.10
N ARG A 5 -48.24 14.48 -37.77
CA ARG A 5 -46.95 14.38 -37.08
C ARG A 5 -46.37 12.96 -37.33
N LYS A 6 -45.37 12.85 -38.20
CA LYS A 6 -44.53 11.67 -38.30
C LYS A 6 -43.74 11.54 -37.02
N GLY A 7 -44.18 10.71 -36.07
CA GLY A 7 -43.41 10.28 -34.93
C GLY A 7 -42.18 9.51 -35.43
N LEU A 8 -40.99 9.96 -35.06
CA LEU A 8 -39.72 9.29 -35.35
C LEU A 8 -39.67 7.98 -34.57
N HIS A 9 -40.19 6.88 -35.15
CA HIS A 9 -40.14 5.54 -34.58
C HIS A 9 -38.73 4.99 -34.82
N MET A 10 -37.84 5.17 -33.86
CA MET A 10 -36.49 4.63 -33.92
C MET A 10 -36.55 3.11 -33.73
N ASP A 11 -36.01 2.35 -34.68
CA ASP A 11 -35.91 0.89 -34.65
C ASP A 11 -35.28 0.39 -33.33
N LYS A 12 -35.81 -0.71 -32.77
CA LYS A 12 -35.29 -1.30 -31.51
C LYS A 12 -33.80 -1.51 -31.55
N TRP A 13 -33.25 -1.94 -32.67
CA TRP A 13 -31.81 -2.15 -32.86
C TRP A 13 -31.00 -0.85 -32.82
N LYS A 14 -31.54 0.25 -33.33
CA LYS A 14 -30.89 1.57 -33.22
C LYS A 14 -30.89 2.09 -31.78
N LYS A 15 -31.96 1.83 -31.01
CA LYS A 15 -32.00 2.16 -29.57
C LYS A 15 -31.00 1.34 -28.76
N ILE A 16 -30.88 0.04 -29.03
CA ILE A 16 -29.91 -0.83 -28.38
C ILE A 16 -28.47 -0.39 -28.72
N GLY A 17 -28.17 -0.14 -29.98
CA GLY A 17 -26.87 0.37 -30.40
C GLY A 17 -26.50 1.70 -29.75
N LEU A 18 -27.48 2.62 -29.61
CA LEU A 18 -27.26 3.92 -28.96
C LEU A 18 -26.98 3.74 -27.44
N THR A 19 -27.74 2.89 -26.75
CA THR A 19 -27.52 2.64 -25.30
C THR A 19 -26.21 1.93 -25.04
N VAL A 20 -25.81 0.98 -25.84
CA VAL A 20 -24.51 0.30 -25.74
C VAL A 20 -23.39 1.30 -26.03
N GLY A 21 -23.52 2.11 -27.09
CA GLY A 21 -22.53 3.13 -27.44
C GLY A 21 -22.33 4.18 -26.33
N ILE A 22 -23.40 4.63 -25.69
CA ILE A 22 -23.32 5.58 -24.55
C ILE A 22 -22.66 4.90 -23.35
N GLY A 23 -23.02 3.65 -23.03
CA GLY A 23 -22.45 2.91 -21.91
C GLY A 23 -20.94 2.69 -22.07
N THR A 24 -20.48 2.27 -23.24
CA THR A 24 -19.04 2.07 -23.51
C THR A 24 -18.27 3.38 -23.49
N SER A 25 -18.84 4.46 -24.00
CA SER A 25 -18.23 5.79 -23.95
C SER A 25 -18.08 6.30 -22.52
N ALA A 26 -19.08 6.11 -21.66
CA ALA A 26 -19.02 6.50 -20.26
C ALA A 26 -17.91 5.75 -19.50
N VAL A 27 -17.79 4.44 -19.71
CA VAL A 27 -16.71 3.63 -19.09
C VAL A 27 -15.33 4.09 -19.57
N ALA A 28 -15.17 4.36 -20.86
CA ALA A 28 -13.91 4.86 -21.42
C ALA A 28 -13.54 6.22 -20.83
N ILE A 29 -14.49 7.14 -20.70
CA ILE A 29 -14.29 8.47 -20.09
C ILE A 29 -13.88 8.32 -18.62
N CYS A 30 -14.58 7.49 -17.83
CA CYS A 30 -14.20 7.23 -16.44
C CYS A 30 -12.79 6.66 -16.34
N HIS A 31 -12.40 5.73 -17.22
CA HIS A 31 -11.05 5.18 -17.24
C HIS A 31 -9.99 6.26 -17.54
N LEU A 32 -10.23 7.13 -18.52
CA LEU A 32 -9.33 8.24 -18.85
C LEU A 32 -9.22 9.25 -17.71
N ILE A 33 -10.33 9.60 -17.05
CA ILE A 33 -10.34 10.49 -15.89
C ILE A 33 -9.53 9.85 -14.75
N ASN A 34 -9.78 8.60 -14.42
CA ASN A 34 -9.01 7.90 -13.38
C ASN A 34 -7.52 7.86 -13.70
N LYS A 35 -7.16 7.58 -14.96
CA LYS A 35 -5.75 7.58 -15.40
C LYS A 35 -5.11 8.97 -15.27
N ALA A 36 -5.84 10.04 -15.62
CA ALA A 36 -5.38 11.41 -15.48
C ALA A 36 -5.21 11.82 -14.01
N ILE A 37 -6.16 11.44 -13.14
CA ILE A 37 -6.08 11.68 -11.70
C ILE A 37 -4.87 10.96 -11.12
N THR A 38 -4.69 9.67 -11.42
CA THR A 38 -3.54 8.88 -10.96
C THR A 38 -2.24 9.49 -11.44
N TYR A 39 -2.16 9.87 -12.70
CA TYR A 39 -0.97 10.52 -13.27
C TYR A 39 -0.63 11.83 -12.53
N ASN A 40 -1.60 12.72 -12.34
CA ASN A 40 -1.37 13.97 -11.62
C ASN A 40 -1.01 13.77 -10.15
N ALA A 41 -1.60 12.77 -9.49
CA ALA A 41 -1.29 12.42 -8.10
C ALA A 41 0.14 11.86 -7.95
N THR A 42 0.68 11.21 -8.99
CA THR A 42 2.02 10.59 -8.97
C THR A 42 3.14 11.49 -9.48
N ILE A 43 2.83 12.57 -10.22
CA ILE A 43 3.83 13.53 -10.73
C ILE A 43 4.66 14.15 -9.59
N ASN A 44 3.99 14.55 -8.52
CA ASN A 44 4.64 15.06 -7.31
C ASN A 44 4.79 13.91 -6.31
N ASN A 45 5.70 12.99 -6.56
CA ASN A 45 5.91 11.81 -5.73
C ASN A 45 6.36 12.21 -4.30
N VAL A 46 5.44 12.83 -3.54
CA VAL A 46 5.66 13.37 -2.18
C VAL A 46 6.11 12.28 -1.21
N THR A 47 5.80 11.03 -1.55
CA THR A 47 6.17 9.84 -0.77
C THR A 47 7.47 9.22 -1.24
N ALA A 48 8.05 9.66 -2.38
CA ALA A 48 9.32 9.15 -2.85
C ALA A 48 10.44 9.46 -1.85
N ASN A 49 11.08 8.42 -1.36
CA ASN A 49 12.32 8.53 -0.60
C ASN A 49 13.46 8.04 -1.50
N PRO A 50 14.49 8.85 -1.79
CA PRO A 50 15.63 8.44 -2.62
C PRO A 50 16.39 7.23 -2.03
N ASN A 51 16.24 6.98 -0.74
CA ASN A 51 16.87 5.85 -0.03
C ASN A 51 15.99 4.59 -0.03
N THR A 52 14.94 4.51 -0.86
CA THR A 52 14.09 3.32 -0.92
C THR A 52 14.84 2.15 -1.55
N SER A 53 14.90 1.07 -0.80
CA SER A 53 15.40 -0.24 -1.24
C SER A 53 14.24 -1.21 -1.39
N TYR A 54 14.50 -2.32 -2.09
CA TYR A 54 13.48 -3.35 -2.31
C TYR A 54 13.98 -4.71 -1.83
N TYR A 55 13.11 -5.41 -1.12
CA TYR A 55 13.30 -6.80 -0.72
C TYR A 55 12.43 -7.69 -1.61
N ASP A 56 13.07 -8.56 -2.38
CA ASP A 56 12.35 -9.54 -3.21
C ASP A 56 11.76 -10.62 -2.30
N TRP A 57 10.47 -10.49 -2.01
CA TRP A 57 9.72 -11.43 -1.20
C TRP A 57 8.83 -12.31 -2.09
N LYS A 58 8.43 -13.49 -1.59
CA LYS A 58 7.71 -14.52 -2.36
C LYS A 58 6.43 -14.06 -3.08
N PHE A 59 5.80 -12.98 -2.64
CA PHE A 59 4.57 -12.45 -3.27
C PHE A 59 4.77 -11.09 -3.95
N GLY A 60 5.97 -10.57 -4.01
CA GLY A 60 6.29 -9.32 -4.68
C GLY A 60 7.41 -8.54 -3.99
N LYS A 61 7.80 -7.44 -4.60
CA LYS A 61 8.83 -6.55 -4.07
C LYS A 61 8.28 -5.71 -2.93
N ILE A 62 9.00 -5.69 -1.84
CA ILE A 62 8.66 -4.95 -0.63
C ILE A 62 9.59 -3.75 -0.52
N ALA A 63 9.00 -2.56 -0.56
CA ALA A 63 9.74 -1.31 -0.40
C ALA A 63 10.07 -1.09 1.08
N TYR A 64 11.31 -0.69 1.35
CA TYR A 64 11.75 -0.32 2.69
C TYR A 64 12.82 0.76 2.63
N THR A 65 13.03 1.48 3.74
CA THR A 65 14.15 2.38 3.91
C THR A 65 15.02 1.94 5.07
N LYS A 66 16.27 2.40 5.07
CA LYS A 66 17.23 2.21 6.14
C LYS A 66 17.96 3.52 6.36
N ASP A 67 17.85 4.09 7.56
CA ASP A 67 18.45 5.36 7.93
C ASP A 67 19.17 5.23 9.28
N GLY A 68 20.30 5.91 9.43
CA GLY A 68 21.08 5.94 10.68
C GLY A 68 21.92 4.69 10.95
N GLU A 69 22.59 4.69 12.10
CA GLU A 69 23.45 3.61 12.59
C GLU A 69 23.17 3.36 14.08
N GLY A 70 23.31 2.10 14.53
CA GLY A 70 23.08 1.70 15.92
C GLY A 70 22.18 0.47 16.04
N SER A 71 21.48 0.33 17.18
CA SER A 71 20.51 -0.76 17.39
C SER A 71 19.34 -0.63 16.41
N PRO A 72 18.85 -1.75 15.83
CA PRO A 72 17.81 -1.67 14.81
C PRO A 72 16.43 -1.39 15.41
N ILE A 73 15.68 -0.49 14.77
CA ILE A 73 14.27 -0.22 15.02
C ILE A 73 13.50 -0.43 13.73
N LEU A 74 12.40 -1.17 13.77
CA LEU A 74 11.48 -1.39 12.66
C LEU A 74 10.18 -0.61 12.89
N LEU A 75 9.82 0.25 11.95
CA LEU A 75 8.59 1.03 11.97
C LEU A 75 7.60 0.42 10.97
N ILE A 76 6.43 0.00 11.45
CA ILE A 76 5.38 -0.62 10.65
C ILE A 76 4.13 0.26 10.68
N HIS A 77 3.78 0.81 9.52
CA HIS A 77 2.62 1.68 9.34
C HIS A 77 1.29 0.93 9.50
N ASN A 78 0.21 1.67 9.68
CA ASN A 78 -1.14 1.11 9.76
C ASN A 78 -1.48 0.23 8.54
N LEU A 79 -2.19 -0.87 8.76
CA LEU A 79 -2.66 -1.76 7.68
C LEU A 79 -3.90 -1.17 7.00
N SER A 80 -3.67 -0.23 6.11
CA SER A 80 -4.68 0.39 5.25
C SER A 80 -4.12 0.60 3.85
N SER A 81 -4.96 0.51 2.83
CA SER A 81 -4.56 0.73 1.43
C SER A 81 -3.99 2.13 1.16
N GLU A 82 -4.29 3.08 2.02
CA GLU A 82 -3.83 4.47 1.94
C GLU A 82 -2.57 4.71 2.75
N SER A 83 -2.18 3.77 3.62
CA SER A 83 -1.04 3.89 4.50
C SER A 83 0.28 3.54 3.81
N SER A 84 1.36 4.09 4.32
CA SER A 84 2.73 3.80 3.90
C SER A 84 3.72 4.21 4.98
N SER A 85 4.98 3.89 4.79
CA SER A 85 6.09 4.34 5.64
C SER A 85 6.18 5.86 5.80
N TYR A 86 5.53 6.64 4.95
CA TYR A 86 5.42 8.10 5.07
C TYR A 86 4.81 8.54 6.41
N GLU A 87 4.00 7.71 7.04
CA GLU A 87 3.46 7.93 8.39
C GLU A 87 4.57 8.26 9.40
N TRP A 88 5.73 7.64 9.25
CA TRP A 88 6.86 7.76 10.16
C TRP A 88 7.84 8.90 9.85
N LYS A 89 7.58 9.69 8.82
CA LYS A 89 8.48 10.76 8.32
C LYS A 89 9.06 11.65 9.41
N ARG A 90 8.25 11.96 10.44
CA ARG A 90 8.68 12.83 11.54
C ARG A 90 9.55 12.11 12.58
N LEU A 91 9.45 10.79 12.68
CA LEU A 91 10.17 9.98 13.66
C LEU A 91 11.51 9.45 13.13
N ILE A 92 11.64 9.25 11.82
CA ILE A 92 12.85 8.68 11.22
C ILE A 92 14.10 9.49 11.62
N LYS A 93 14.13 10.79 11.37
CA LYS A 93 15.31 11.63 11.63
C LYS A 93 15.72 11.70 13.10
N PRO A 94 14.80 11.86 14.07
CA PRO A 94 15.16 11.81 15.50
C PRO A 94 15.74 10.47 15.91
N LEU A 95 15.09 9.36 15.52
CA LEU A 95 15.53 8.00 15.89
C LEU A 95 16.84 7.60 15.21
N ALA A 96 17.06 8.03 13.97
CA ALA A 96 18.27 7.71 13.21
C ALA A 96 19.56 8.35 13.76
N LYS A 97 19.47 9.17 14.79
CA LYS A 97 20.66 9.72 15.49
C LYS A 97 21.39 8.66 16.32
N GLU A 98 20.65 7.69 16.84
CA GLU A 98 21.17 6.68 17.77
C GLU A 98 20.83 5.25 17.36
N HIS A 99 19.97 5.10 16.35
CA HIS A 99 19.45 3.81 15.90
C HIS A 99 19.57 3.63 14.39
N THR A 100 19.61 2.38 13.96
CA THR A 100 19.35 2.03 12.56
C THR A 100 17.85 1.86 12.38
N VAL A 101 17.20 2.83 11.74
CA VAL A 101 15.75 2.87 11.55
C VAL A 101 15.38 2.24 10.22
N TYR A 102 14.58 1.18 10.29
CA TYR A 102 13.96 0.56 9.12
C TYR A 102 12.50 0.98 9.05
N THR A 103 12.05 1.40 7.88
CA THR A 103 10.61 1.55 7.60
C THR A 103 10.22 0.56 6.52
N LEU A 104 9.06 -0.03 6.63
CA LEU A 104 8.57 -1.07 5.74
C LEU A 104 7.22 -0.66 5.17
N ASP A 105 7.08 -0.65 3.84
CA ASP A 105 5.77 -0.60 3.20
C ASP A 105 5.23 -2.02 3.10
N LEU A 106 4.12 -2.31 3.77
CA LEU A 106 3.48 -3.63 3.71
C LEU A 106 3.04 -3.96 2.27
N LEU A 107 3.01 -5.24 1.91
CA LEU A 107 2.54 -5.68 0.59
C LEU A 107 1.12 -5.13 0.33
N GLY A 108 0.90 -4.56 -0.84
CA GLY A 108 -0.36 -3.88 -1.17
C GLY A 108 -0.40 -2.40 -0.80
N CYS A 109 0.58 -1.90 -0.04
CA CYS A 109 0.64 -0.53 0.46
C CYS A 109 1.84 0.23 -0.12
N GLY A 110 1.80 1.56 -0.02
CA GLY A 110 2.92 2.45 -0.37
C GLY A 110 3.56 2.13 -1.73
N HIS A 111 4.88 1.95 -1.71
CA HIS A 111 5.72 1.62 -2.88
C HIS A 111 5.96 0.12 -3.06
N SER A 112 5.43 -0.73 -2.16
CA SER A 112 5.46 -2.18 -2.33
C SER A 112 4.53 -2.64 -3.45
N ASP A 113 4.82 -3.82 -4.01
CA ASP A 113 3.98 -4.44 -5.02
C ASP A 113 2.54 -4.67 -4.53
N LYS A 114 1.61 -4.63 -5.46
CA LYS A 114 0.16 -4.80 -5.22
C LYS A 114 -0.40 -5.96 -6.03
N PRO A 115 0.05 -7.21 -5.76
CA PRO A 115 -0.42 -8.36 -6.52
C PRO A 115 -1.91 -8.60 -6.29
N ASN A 116 -2.57 -9.14 -7.31
CA ASN A 116 -3.99 -9.52 -7.23
C ASN A 116 -4.15 -10.87 -6.53
N ILE A 117 -3.97 -10.87 -5.22
CA ILE A 117 -4.08 -12.04 -4.35
C ILE A 117 -4.95 -11.73 -3.14
N THR A 118 -5.36 -12.75 -2.40
CA THR A 118 -6.01 -12.55 -1.10
C THR A 118 -4.97 -12.22 -0.04
N TYR A 119 -5.06 -11.04 0.53
CA TYR A 119 -4.21 -10.59 1.64
C TYR A 119 -4.73 -11.15 2.95
N THR A 120 -3.88 -11.85 3.71
CA THR A 120 -4.25 -12.47 4.98
C THR A 120 -3.35 -11.99 6.12
N THR A 121 -3.85 -12.00 7.34
CA THR A 121 -3.07 -11.70 8.55
C THR A 121 -1.82 -12.58 8.64
N TYR A 122 -1.96 -13.86 8.34
CA TYR A 122 -0.84 -14.80 8.34
C TYR A 122 0.26 -14.40 7.34
N MET A 123 -0.12 -13.97 6.15
CA MET A 123 0.82 -13.52 5.12
C MET A 123 1.62 -12.30 5.59
N TYR A 124 0.96 -11.32 6.18
CA TYR A 124 1.65 -10.13 6.73
C TYR A 124 2.55 -10.47 7.91
N THR A 125 2.09 -11.34 8.80
CA THR A 125 2.90 -11.85 9.91
C THR A 125 4.18 -12.53 9.40
N GLN A 126 4.07 -13.36 8.35
CA GLN A 126 5.23 -13.95 7.69
C GLN A 126 6.13 -12.89 7.05
N LEU A 127 5.57 -11.90 6.35
CA LEU A 127 6.36 -10.82 5.75
C LEU A 127 7.23 -10.12 6.79
N ILE A 128 6.65 -9.75 7.93
CA ILE A 128 7.35 -9.07 9.01
C ILE A 128 8.49 -9.95 9.56
N ASN A 129 8.21 -11.23 9.84
CA ASN A 129 9.23 -12.17 10.30
C ASN A 129 10.35 -12.38 9.28
N ASP A 130 9.99 -12.61 8.01
CA ASP A 130 10.96 -12.82 6.93
C ASP A 130 11.83 -11.57 6.73
N PHE A 131 11.26 -10.38 6.87
CA PHE A 131 12.00 -9.12 6.79
C PHE A 131 13.00 -8.97 7.94
N VAL A 132 12.59 -9.25 9.16
CA VAL A 132 13.50 -9.21 10.33
C VAL A 132 14.63 -10.21 10.15
N LEU A 133 14.34 -11.45 9.77
CA LEU A 133 15.33 -12.51 9.63
C LEU A 133 16.28 -12.32 8.44
N ASN A 134 15.78 -11.84 7.31
CA ASN A 134 16.57 -11.80 6.07
C ASN A 134 17.23 -10.45 5.82
N ILE A 135 16.62 -9.34 6.26
CA ILE A 135 17.11 -7.98 6.00
C ILE A 135 17.77 -7.38 7.24
N ILE A 136 17.12 -7.39 8.40
CA ILE A 136 17.66 -6.81 9.64
C ILE A 136 18.71 -7.73 10.24
N LYS A 137 18.45 -9.04 10.32
CA LYS A 137 19.36 -10.10 10.79
C LYS A 137 19.86 -9.93 12.24
N LYS A 138 19.11 -9.18 13.03
CA LYS A 138 19.39 -8.90 14.45
C LYS A 138 18.08 -8.82 15.20
N ARG A 139 18.13 -8.94 16.52
CA ARG A 139 16.99 -8.56 17.37
C ARG A 139 16.65 -7.11 17.14
N VAL A 140 15.37 -6.80 17.10
CA VAL A 140 14.87 -5.50 16.67
C VAL A 140 13.81 -4.97 17.62
N ASP A 141 13.87 -3.68 17.91
CA ASP A 141 12.75 -2.93 18.49
C ASP A 141 11.73 -2.66 17.41
N VAL A 142 10.45 -2.86 17.71
CA VAL A 142 9.38 -2.63 16.74
C VAL A 142 8.41 -1.59 17.26
N ILE A 143 8.06 -0.63 16.39
CA ILE A 143 6.99 0.33 16.62
C ILE A 143 5.94 0.13 15.53
N SER A 144 4.70 -0.09 15.92
CA SER A 144 3.59 -0.27 14.98
C SER A 144 2.40 0.60 15.34
N SER A 145 1.58 0.92 14.35
CA SER A 145 0.38 1.73 14.52
C SER A 145 -0.89 0.97 14.17
N ASN A 146 -1.95 1.21 14.91
CA ASN A 146 -3.32 0.73 14.69
C ASN A 146 -3.38 -0.80 14.39
N ASP A 147 -4.03 -1.21 13.30
CA ASP A 147 -4.27 -2.60 12.94
C ASP A 147 -2.99 -3.43 12.76
N SER A 148 -1.87 -2.80 12.40
CA SER A 148 -0.57 -3.49 12.29
C SER A 148 -0.04 -3.97 13.64
N SER A 149 -0.55 -3.46 14.75
CA SER A 149 -0.19 -3.91 16.10
C SER A 149 -0.49 -5.40 16.29
N THR A 150 -1.62 -5.88 15.80
CA THR A 150 -1.96 -7.31 15.84
C THR A 150 -0.98 -8.15 15.04
N LEU A 151 -0.53 -7.68 13.87
CA LEU A 151 0.45 -8.39 13.04
C LEU A 151 1.79 -8.53 13.74
N VAL A 152 2.24 -7.46 14.40
CA VAL A 152 3.51 -7.44 15.16
C VAL A 152 3.44 -8.39 16.35
N LEU A 153 2.34 -8.37 17.12
CA LEU A 153 2.15 -9.30 18.23
C LEU A 153 2.16 -10.76 17.78
N MET A 154 1.45 -11.09 16.69
CA MET A 154 1.49 -12.42 16.11
C MET A 154 2.89 -12.81 15.65
N SER A 155 3.60 -11.88 15.02
CA SER A 155 4.98 -12.09 14.58
C SER A 155 5.91 -12.40 15.76
N ALA A 156 5.77 -11.69 16.88
CA ALA A 156 6.54 -11.92 18.09
C ALA A 156 6.21 -13.26 18.77
N ILE A 157 4.95 -13.70 18.71
CA ILE A 157 4.54 -15.02 19.20
C ILE A 157 5.21 -16.13 18.39
N TYR A 158 5.27 -15.99 17.06
CA TYR A 158 5.92 -16.99 16.20
C TYR A 158 7.44 -17.00 16.34
N ASN A 159 8.06 -15.86 16.58
CA ASN A 159 9.53 -15.75 16.68
C ASN A 159 9.96 -14.78 17.79
N PRO A 160 9.77 -15.16 19.06
CA PRO A 160 10.02 -14.26 20.20
C PRO A 160 11.48 -13.82 20.33
N LEU A 161 12.43 -14.58 19.79
CA LEU A 161 13.85 -14.24 19.84
C LEU A 161 14.27 -13.16 18.84
N ALA A 162 13.41 -12.83 17.88
CA ALA A 162 13.69 -11.80 16.87
C ALA A 162 13.42 -10.39 17.38
N TYR A 163 12.66 -10.24 18.47
CA TYR A 163 12.18 -8.95 18.98
C TYR A 163 12.80 -8.64 20.34
N GLU A 164 13.15 -7.38 20.55
CA GLU A 164 13.64 -6.86 21.84
C GLU A 164 12.50 -6.18 22.59
N ASN A 165 12.03 -5.04 22.09
CA ASN A 165 10.93 -4.29 22.64
C ASN A 165 9.86 -4.06 21.56
N ILE A 166 8.59 -3.97 21.99
CA ILE A 166 7.46 -3.72 21.10
C ILE A 166 6.67 -2.53 21.65
N VAL A 167 6.53 -1.50 20.81
CA VAL A 167 5.73 -0.31 21.09
C VAL A 167 4.52 -0.31 20.15
N LEU A 168 3.33 -0.32 20.73
CA LEU A 168 2.07 -0.29 19.99
C LEU A 168 1.43 1.09 20.16
N ILE A 169 1.13 1.73 19.04
CA ILE A 169 0.49 3.04 19.03
C ILE A 169 -0.96 2.85 18.60
N ASN A 170 -1.89 3.17 19.49
CA ASN A 170 -3.32 3.07 19.25
C ASN A 170 -3.75 1.68 18.71
N PRO A 171 -3.42 0.58 19.46
CA PRO A 171 -3.66 -0.79 19.00
C PRO A 171 -5.13 -1.16 18.96
#